data_e150988830bb0dcd258a9d24894afb64
#
_entry.id   e150988830bb0dcd258a9d24894afb64
#
_cell.length_a   1.000
_cell.length_b   1.000
_cell.length_c   1.000
_cell.angle_alpha   90.00
_cell.angle_beta   90.00
_cell.angle_gamma   90.00
#
_symmetry.space_group_name_H-M   'P 1'
#
loop_
_entity.id
_entity.type
_entity.pdbx_description
1 polymer ?
#
loop_
_entity_poly.entity_id
_entity_poly.type
_entity_poly.pdbx_seq_one_letter_code
_entity_poly.pdbx_strand_id
1 'polypeptide(L)'
;MPVRMIILTLYLMLLPILPLQGCGPADDSDRIDIAAALSDTQGSECFDRVTGPRPLVFPEDAGPHDTFRTEWWYYTGNLTTDTGRHFGYQLTFFRQALSCGPVTGDSRWRTRQLYLAHFAVTDTENRRFHSFSRMNRESLDIAGTRSDPFTVWLDNWQVTDTGAGLAMDAASEDVSISFTLVPAKPRVLQGDRGYSAKGPGRGNASYYYSLPRLATRGVIQIGQDRFKVRGHSWFDQEWSTTVLGEDIRGWDWFSAHLDDGRDLMVCRIRKADGSPNGFGFGSISFPDGTYAILSETDMTLTPQSFWKSPATGIRYPVRWRIQIPDHLLDLAVAPVIDHQEHTHAFAYWEGAMRFTGQDVQGMGYLEMTGY
;
A
#
# COMPACT_ATOMS: atom_id res chain seq x y z
N MET A 1 78.21 47.79 23.01
CA MET A 1 77.00 47.65 22.15
C MET A 1 76.23 46.39 22.58
N PRO A 2 75.07 46.52 23.15
CA PRO A 2 74.34 45.34 23.60
C PRO A 2 73.34 44.84 22.53
N VAL A 3 73.34 43.54 22.31
CA VAL A 3 72.42 42.78 21.45
C VAL A 3 71.09 42.68 22.16
N ARG A 4 69.99 43.15 21.60
CA ARG A 4 68.64 42.97 22.10
C ARG A 4 68.07 41.59 21.63
N MET A 5 67.80 40.76 22.57
CA MET A 5 67.14 39.47 22.40
C MET A 5 65.63 39.71 22.36
N ILE A 6 64.98 39.40 21.22
CA ILE A 6 63.54 39.46 21.10
C ILE A 6 62.96 38.06 21.50
N ILE A 7 62.20 38.05 22.62
CA ILE A 7 61.45 36.87 23.06
C ILE A 7 60.10 36.85 22.31
N LEU A 8 59.94 35.88 21.44
CA LEU A 8 58.68 35.60 20.72
C LEU A 8 57.82 34.69 21.61
N THR A 9 56.77 35.24 22.21
CA THR A 9 55.82 34.46 23.04
C THR A 9 54.81 33.78 22.13
N LEU A 10 54.88 32.45 22.02
CA LEU A 10 53.91 31.61 21.29
C LEU A 10 52.66 31.44 22.17
N TYR A 11 51.56 32.09 21.76
CA TYR A 11 50.23 31.81 22.36
C TYR A 11 49.66 30.56 21.68
N LEU A 12 49.67 29.44 22.40
CA LEU A 12 48.97 28.23 22.04
C LEU A 12 47.49 28.42 22.35
N MET A 13 46.65 28.67 21.34
CA MET A 13 45.20 28.65 21.49
C MET A 13 44.75 27.17 21.71
N LEU A 14 44.40 26.88 22.96
CA LEU A 14 43.59 25.68 23.30
C LEU A 14 42.15 25.90 22.79
N LEU A 15 41.82 25.37 21.62
CA LEU A 15 40.44 25.19 21.20
C LEU A 15 39.82 24.04 22.05
N PRO A 16 38.70 24.23 22.72
CA PRO A 16 38.01 23.13 23.38
C PRO A 16 37.49 22.20 22.30
N ILE A 17 37.93 20.92 22.34
CA ILE A 17 37.36 19.84 21.55
C ILE A 17 35.97 19.59 22.18
N LEU A 18 34.92 20.15 21.55
CA LEU A 18 33.55 19.74 21.82
C LEU A 18 33.40 18.29 21.33
N PRO A 19 32.99 17.35 22.20
CA PRO A 19 32.68 16.01 21.73
C PRO A 19 31.52 16.13 20.74
N LEU A 20 31.73 15.73 19.48
CA LEU A 20 30.68 15.40 18.55
C LEU A 20 29.89 14.24 19.18
N GLN A 21 28.77 14.56 19.82
CA GLN A 21 27.77 13.54 20.16
C GLN A 21 27.29 12.97 18.84
N GLY A 22 27.82 11.81 18.48
CA GLY A 22 27.30 11.02 17.39
C GLY A 22 25.83 10.74 17.67
N CYS A 23 24.99 10.82 16.64
CA CYS A 23 23.63 10.29 16.69
C CYS A 23 23.69 8.90 17.28
N GLY A 24 23.07 8.71 18.44
CA GLY A 24 22.81 7.39 18.99
C GLY A 24 21.97 6.56 18.00
N PRO A 25 21.89 5.25 18.19
CA PRO A 25 20.98 4.44 17.38
C PRO A 25 19.58 5.07 17.46
N ALA A 26 18.92 5.20 16.30
CA ALA A 26 17.56 5.73 16.21
C ALA A 26 16.69 4.97 17.24
N ASP A 27 16.06 5.72 18.13
CA ASP A 27 15.15 5.19 19.13
C ASP A 27 13.95 4.59 18.36
N ASP A 28 13.45 3.44 18.77
CA ASP A 28 12.28 2.77 18.16
C ASP A 28 11.00 3.65 18.22
N SER A 29 11.06 4.78 18.92
CA SER A 29 9.99 5.79 19.03
C SER A 29 9.75 6.62 17.76
N ASP A 30 10.65 6.61 16.77
CA ASP A 30 10.53 7.42 15.55
C ASP A 30 9.79 6.71 14.40
N ARG A 31 9.34 5.48 14.60
CA ARG A 31 8.57 4.75 13.59
C ARG A 31 7.10 5.13 13.63
N ILE A 32 6.58 5.61 12.51
CA ILE A 32 5.15 5.87 12.35
C ILE A 32 4.42 4.52 12.34
N ASP A 33 3.49 4.31 13.28
CA ASP A 33 2.55 3.19 13.25
C ASP A 33 1.37 3.57 12.35
N ILE A 34 1.20 2.87 11.22
CA ILE A 34 0.10 3.09 10.27
C ILE A 34 -1.25 2.94 10.97
N ALA A 35 -1.43 1.90 11.78
CA ALA A 35 -2.70 1.67 12.44
C ALA A 35 -3.03 2.84 13.40
N ALA A 36 -2.03 3.34 14.13
CA ALA A 36 -2.17 4.53 14.98
C ALA A 36 -2.49 5.79 14.16
N ALA A 37 -1.82 6.00 13.02
CA ALA A 37 -2.09 7.13 12.14
C ALA A 37 -3.50 7.10 11.53
N LEU A 38 -4.02 5.91 11.21
CA LEU A 38 -5.37 5.71 10.67
C LEU A 38 -6.46 5.69 11.75
N SER A 39 -6.11 5.49 13.02
CA SER A 39 -7.03 5.56 14.15
C SER A 39 -7.11 6.96 14.80
N ASP A 40 -6.15 7.84 14.51
CA ASP A 40 -6.14 9.21 15.05
C ASP A 40 -7.36 9.99 14.58
N THR A 41 -8.19 10.41 15.54
CA THR A 41 -9.42 11.19 15.30
C THR A 41 -9.27 12.68 15.59
N GLN A 42 -8.10 13.16 16.04
CA GLN A 42 -7.89 14.57 16.35
C GLN A 42 -8.07 15.44 15.11
N GLY A 43 -8.89 16.48 15.22
CA GLY A 43 -9.18 17.38 14.11
C GLY A 43 -10.00 16.75 12.97
N SER A 44 -10.66 15.61 13.22
CA SER A 44 -11.44 14.90 12.20
C SER A 44 -12.94 15.30 12.16
N GLU A 45 -13.39 16.18 13.05
CA GLU A 45 -14.81 16.50 13.22
C GLU A 45 -15.44 17.21 12.00
N CYS A 46 -14.62 17.84 11.19
CA CYS A 46 -15.06 18.60 10.02
C CYS A 46 -15.01 17.78 8.72
N PHE A 47 -14.48 16.56 8.74
CA PHE A 47 -14.47 15.66 7.60
C PHE A 47 -15.73 14.80 7.56
N ASP A 48 -16.16 14.45 6.35
CA ASP A 48 -17.23 13.49 6.13
C ASP A 48 -16.88 12.12 6.74
N ARG A 49 -17.89 11.41 7.26
CA ARG A 49 -17.73 10.10 7.85
C ARG A 49 -18.54 9.05 7.11
N VAL A 50 -17.97 7.89 6.95
CA VAL A 50 -18.67 6.73 6.39
C VAL A 50 -19.56 6.11 7.48
N THR A 51 -20.87 6.40 7.44
CA THR A 51 -21.79 6.00 8.52
C THR A 51 -22.86 5.01 8.09
N GLY A 52 -22.86 4.59 6.83
CA GLY A 52 -23.79 3.62 6.27
C GLY A 52 -23.61 3.46 4.76
N PRO A 53 -24.29 2.48 4.16
CA PRO A 53 -24.25 2.27 2.73
C PRO A 53 -24.84 3.46 1.97
N ARG A 54 -24.23 3.80 0.83
CA ARG A 54 -24.79 4.69 -0.19
C ARG A 54 -24.55 4.09 -1.59
N PRO A 55 -25.30 4.46 -2.61
CA PRO A 55 -24.92 4.13 -3.98
C PRO A 55 -23.54 4.73 -4.32
N LEU A 56 -22.63 3.93 -4.85
CA LEU A 56 -21.44 4.43 -5.52
C LEU A 56 -21.79 4.67 -6.99
N VAL A 57 -21.50 5.88 -7.48
CA VAL A 57 -21.83 6.33 -8.83
C VAL A 57 -20.56 6.53 -9.63
N PHE A 58 -20.45 5.86 -10.76
CA PHE A 58 -19.28 5.96 -11.62
C PHE A 58 -19.62 6.69 -12.93
N PRO A 59 -18.75 7.60 -13.41
CA PRO A 59 -17.32 7.74 -13.04
C PRO A 59 -17.01 8.59 -11.81
N GLU A 60 -17.99 9.25 -11.18
CA GLU A 60 -17.78 10.24 -10.12
C GLU A 60 -16.99 9.65 -8.93
N ASP A 61 -17.40 8.48 -8.43
CA ASP A 61 -16.72 7.78 -7.33
C ASP A 61 -15.44 7.04 -7.77
N ALA A 62 -14.97 7.21 -8.99
CA ALA A 62 -13.60 6.85 -9.38
C ALA A 62 -12.62 8.03 -9.21
N GLY A 63 -13.13 9.23 -8.97
CA GLY A 63 -12.35 10.43 -8.67
C GLY A 63 -11.89 10.50 -7.21
N PRO A 64 -11.24 11.61 -6.82
CA PRO A 64 -10.82 11.86 -5.44
C PRO A 64 -11.99 12.28 -4.55
N HIS A 65 -11.93 11.96 -3.25
CA HIS A 65 -12.94 12.24 -2.24
C HIS A 65 -12.40 13.19 -1.17
N ASP A 66 -12.16 14.44 -1.54
CA ASP A 66 -11.47 15.47 -0.72
C ASP A 66 -12.18 15.84 0.58
N THR A 67 -13.47 15.49 0.71
CA THR A 67 -14.23 15.71 1.95
C THR A 67 -13.91 14.67 3.03
N PHE A 68 -13.28 13.56 2.65
CA PHE A 68 -12.79 12.53 3.57
C PHE A 68 -11.32 12.77 3.93
N ARG A 69 -10.93 12.33 5.13
CA ARG A 69 -9.59 12.58 5.66
C ARG A 69 -8.52 11.73 4.98
N THR A 70 -8.84 10.46 4.68
CA THR A 70 -7.90 9.49 4.09
C THR A 70 -8.48 8.87 2.84
N GLU A 71 -7.62 8.62 1.88
CA GLU A 71 -7.95 7.90 0.67
C GLU A 71 -6.69 7.24 0.12
N TRP A 72 -6.82 6.04 -0.48
CA TRP A 72 -5.73 5.39 -1.17
C TRP A 72 -6.16 4.72 -2.47
N TRP A 73 -5.22 4.67 -3.39
CA TRP A 73 -5.28 3.98 -4.67
C TRP A 73 -4.16 2.95 -4.68
N TYR A 74 -4.53 1.70 -4.59
CA TYR A 74 -3.62 0.58 -4.39
C TYR A 74 -3.62 -0.33 -5.62
N TYR A 75 -2.44 -0.54 -6.19
CA TYR A 75 -2.24 -1.39 -7.37
C TYR A 75 -1.19 -2.43 -7.07
N THR A 76 -1.51 -3.71 -7.32
CA THR A 76 -0.56 -4.82 -7.28
C THR A 76 -0.73 -5.72 -8.48
N GLY A 77 0.31 -6.47 -8.83
CA GLY A 77 0.19 -7.40 -9.96
C GLY A 77 1.31 -8.41 -10.04
N ASN A 78 1.00 -9.47 -10.77
CA ASN A 78 1.93 -10.53 -11.10
C ASN A 78 2.07 -10.61 -12.63
N LEU A 79 3.28 -10.39 -13.13
CA LEU A 79 3.59 -10.25 -14.53
C LEU A 79 4.69 -11.20 -14.95
N THR A 80 4.64 -11.67 -16.19
CA THR A 80 5.66 -12.57 -16.74
C THR A 80 6.15 -12.08 -18.10
N THR A 81 7.40 -12.35 -18.40
CA THR A 81 7.96 -12.21 -19.75
C THR A 81 7.52 -13.37 -20.64
N ASP A 82 7.73 -13.26 -21.95
CA ASP A 82 7.48 -14.37 -22.87
C ASP A 82 8.39 -15.59 -22.62
N THR A 83 9.52 -15.41 -21.91
CA THR A 83 10.41 -16.50 -21.48
C THR A 83 10.01 -17.11 -20.13
N GLY A 84 8.92 -16.62 -19.49
CA GLY A 84 8.42 -17.13 -18.23
C GLY A 84 9.06 -16.51 -16.97
N ARG A 85 9.96 -15.52 -17.09
CA ARG A 85 10.48 -14.81 -15.93
C ARG A 85 9.38 -14.02 -15.26
N HIS A 86 9.21 -14.22 -13.95
CA HIS A 86 8.13 -13.65 -13.16
C HIS A 86 8.58 -12.43 -12.37
N PHE A 87 7.70 -11.41 -12.33
CA PHE A 87 7.81 -10.20 -11.51
C PHE A 87 6.52 -9.94 -10.74
N GLY A 88 6.65 -9.56 -9.46
CA GLY A 88 5.60 -8.88 -8.73
C GLY A 88 5.80 -7.37 -8.78
N TYR A 89 4.73 -6.58 -8.68
CA TYR A 89 4.85 -5.14 -8.48
C TYR A 89 3.74 -4.61 -7.57
N GLN A 90 4.04 -3.51 -6.89
CA GLN A 90 3.10 -2.70 -6.12
C GLN A 90 3.34 -1.22 -6.46
N LEU A 91 2.25 -0.46 -6.62
CA LEU A 91 2.26 1.00 -6.61
C LEU A 91 1.04 1.47 -5.84
N THR A 92 1.26 2.18 -4.75
CA THR A 92 0.18 2.69 -3.89
C THR A 92 0.37 4.17 -3.66
N PHE A 93 -0.73 4.93 -3.76
CA PHE A 93 -0.79 6.32 -3.36
C PHE A 93 -1.74 6.43 -2.15
N PHE A 94 -1.29 7.12 -1.14
CA PHE A 94 -2.06 7.47 0.06
C PHE A 94 -2.23 8.98 0.11
N ARG A 95 -3.44 9.44 0.33
CA ARG A 95 -3.77 10.84 0.59
C ARG A 95 -4.23 10.99 2.03
N GLN A 96 -3.64 11.94 2.73
CA GLN A 96 -4.03 12.34 4.07
C GLN A 96 -4.38 13.82 4.06
N ALA A 97 -5.64 14.17 4.33
CA ALA A 97 -6.03 15.55 4.52
C ALA A 97 -5.61 16.02 5.93
N LEU A 98 -4.91 17.15 5.97
CA LEU A 98 -4.41 17.78 7.20
C LEU A 98 -5.43 18.73 7.82
N SER A 99 -6.31 19.31 6.99
CA SER A 99 -7.39 20.19 7.41
C SER A 99 -8.51 20.18 6.37
N CYS A 100 -9.74 20.41 6.81
CA CYS A 100 -10.93 20.52 5.96
C CYS A 100 -11.30 21.96 5.55
N GLY A 101 -10.63 22.95 6.15
CA GLY A 101 -10.81 24.34 5.81
C GLY A 101 -10.04 24.76 4.56
N PRO A 102 -10.40 25.91 3.95
CA PRO A 102 -9.64 26.45 2.84
C PRO A 102 -8.21 26.79 3.28
N VAL A 103 -7.27 26.62 2.35
CA VAL A 103 -5.89 27.08 2.58
C VAL A 103 -5.88 28.61 2.65
N THR A 104 -5.55 29.18 3.83
CA THR A 104 -5.52 30.62 4.03
C THR A 104 -4.09 31.17 3.97
N GLY A 105 -3.87 32.35 3.33
CA GLY A 105 -2.62 33.11 3.19
C GLY A 105 -1.90 32.88 1.86
N ASP A 106 -0.78 33.59 1.62
CA ASP A 106 -0.19 33.81 0.30
C ASP A 106 0.95 32.85 -0.08
N SER A 107 1.35 31.92 0.81
CA SER A 107 2.45 31.02 0.53
C SER A 107 2.07 29.93 -0.47
N ARG A 108 2.78 29.80 -1.57
CA ARG A 108 2.61 28.73 -2.57
C ARG A 108 2.98 27.33 -2.04
N TRP A 109 3.62 27.23 -0.87
CA TRP A 109 3.97 25.98 -0.18
C TRP A 109 2.89 25.47 0.74
N ARG A 110 1.77 26.19 0.85
CA ARG A 110 0.65 25.75 1.69
C ARG A 110 -0.04 24.57 1.05
N THR A 111 -0.46 23.65 1.88
CA THR A 111 -1.24 22.51 1.47
C THR A 111 -2.20 22.09 2.57
N ARG A 112 -3.31 21.50 2.20
CA ARG A 112 -4.20 20.76 3.08
C ARG A 112 -4.12 19.26 2.88
N GLN A 113 -3.37 18.81 1.89
CA GLN A 113 -3.22 17.40 1.52
C GLN A 113 -1.75 17.00 1.58
N LEU A 114 -1.52 15.83 2.15
CA LEU A 114 -0.24 15.13 2.11
C LEU A 114 -0.42 13.85 1.30
N TYR A 115 0.52 13.60 0.41
CA TYR A 115 0.58 12.36 -0.36
C TYR A 115 1.81 11.57 0.05
N LEU A 116 1.60 10.28 0.28
CA LEU A 116 2.63 9.27 0.43
C LEU A 116 2.44 8.25 -0.69
N ALA A 117 3.51 7.76 -1.27
CA ALA A 117 3.43 6.67 -2.23
C ALA A 117 4.52 5.64 -2.00
N HIS A 118 4.16 4.37 -2.21
CA HIS A 118 5.09 3.25 -2.21
C HIS A 118 5.13 2.62 -3.60
N PHE A 119 6.33 2.30 -4.04
CA PHE A 119 6.59 1.58 -5.27
C PHE A 119 7.51 0.42 -4.99
N ALA A 120 7.14 -0.78 -5.46
CA ALA A 120 8.00 -1.94 -5.33
C ALA A 120 7.97 -2.85 -6.57
N VAL A 121 9.08 -3.53 -6.81
CA VAL A 121 9.23 -4.59 -7.81
C VAL A 121 9.89 -5.79 -7.15
N THR A 122 9.24 -6.95 -7.22
CA THR A 122 9.81 -8.24 -6.82
C THR A 122 10.36 -8.94 -8.05
N ASP A 123 11.67 -9.07 -8.17
CA ASP A 123 12.35 -9.90 -9.17
C ASP A 123 12.52 -11.31 -8.61
N THR A 124 11.61 -12.20 -8.98
CA THR A 124 11.57 -13.56 -8.41
C THR A 124 12.79 -14.39 -8.79
N GLU A 125 13.31 -14.24 -10.01
CA GLU A 125 14.45 -15.01 -10.52
C GLU A 125 15.74 -14.65 -9.76
N ASN A 126 15.99 -13.36 -9.58
CA ASN A 126 17.15 -12.85 -8.83
C ASN A 126 16.91 -12.80 -7.32
N ARG A 127 15.71 -13.15 -6.85
CA ARG A 127 15.29 -13.11 -5.43
C ARG A 127 15.52 -11.73 -4.80
N ARG A 128 15.20 -10.68 -5.53
CA ARG A 128 15.36 -9.28 -5.10
C ARG A 128 14.01 -8.59 -4.96
N PHE A 129 13.91 -7.84 -3.90
CA PHE A 129 12.81 -6.90 -3.64
C PHE A 129 13.37 -5.49 -3.69
N HIS A 130 12.90 -4.71 -4.66
CA HIS A 130 13.20 -3.29 -4.79
C HIS A 130 12.00 -2.53 -4.26
N SER A 131 12.21 -1.66 -3.27
CA SER A 131 11.13 -0.87 -2.68
C SER A 131 11.55 0.57 -2.48
N PHE A 132 10.63 1.50 -2.74
CA PHE A 132 10.84 2.92 -2.70
C PHE A 132 9.63 3.60 -2.06
N SER A 133 9.88 4.73 -1.40
CA SER A 133 8.85 5.54 -0.78
C SER A 133 9.06 7.00 -1.12
N ARG A 134 7.97 7.72 -1.33
CA ARG A 134 7.95 9.18 -1.51
C ARG A 134 6.85 9.78 -0.66
N MET A 135 7.10 10.97 -0.15
CA MET A 135 6.09 11.75 0.56
C MET A 135 6.24 13.22 0.16
N ASN A 136 5.14 13.83 -0.24
CA ASN A 136 5.11 15.25 -0.56
C ASN A 136 3.72 15.84 -0.30
N ARG A 137 3.66 17.15 -0.25
CA ARG A 137 2.42 17.92 -0.12
C ARG A 137 1.82 18.24 -1.48
N GLU A 138 0.53 18.41 -1.51
CA GLU A 138 -0.20 18.95 -2.67
C GLU A 138 0.14 20.44 -2.84
N SER A 139 1.27 20.74 -3.41
CA SER A 139 1.67 22.10 -3.74
C SER A 139 2.57 22.10 -4.96
N LEU A 140 2.51 23.13 -5.78
CA LEU A 140 3.34 23.29 -6.98
C LEU A 140 3.22 22.12 -7.98
N ASP A 141 2.07 21.45 -8.03
CA ASP A 141 1.84 20.25 -8.86
C ASP A 141 2.80 19.07 -8.60
N ILE A 142 3.46 19.01 -7.43
CA ILE A 142 4.37 17.91 -7.09
C ILE A 142 3.59 16.64 -6.78
N ALA A 143 2.44 16.75 -6.12
CA ALA A 143 1.55 15.64 -5.84
C ALA A 143 0.10 16.10 -5.97
N GLY A 144 -0.81 15.18 -6.26
CA GLY A 144 -2.22 15.50 -6.34
C GLY A 144 -3.08 14.43 -7.02
N THR A 145 -4.34 14.82 -7.20
CA THR A 145 -5.36 14.04 -7.92
C THR A 145 -6.17 14.94 -8.83
N ARG A 146 -6.71 14.36 -9.91
CA ARG A 146 -7.70 15.01 -10.82
C ARG A 146 -8.83 14.03 -11.10
N SER A 147 -10.03 14.55 -11.34
CA SER A 147 -11.20 13.74 -11.65
C SER A 147 -11.36 13.44 -13.14
N ASP A 148 -10.97 14.36 -14.02
CA ASP A 148 -11.21 14.25 -15.47
C ASP A 148 -10.02 14.75 -16.30
N PRO A 149 -9.27 13.84 -16.95
CA PRO A 149 -9.31 12.40 -16.69
C PRO A 149 -8.81 12.10 -15.28
N PHE A 150 -9.31 11.03 -14.65
CA PHE A 150 -8.77 10.61 -13.36
C PHE A 150 -7.26 10.47 -13.45
N THR A 151 -6.57 11.10 -12.55
CA THR A 151 -5.11 11.02 -12.43
C THR A 151 -4.74 11.15 -10.96
N VAL A 152 -3.85 10.29 -10.49
CA VAL A 152 -3.16 10.43 -9.21
C VAL A 152 -1.66 10.43 -9.48
N TRP A 153 -0.92 11.35 -8.81
CA TRP A 153 0.52 11.44 -9.02
C TRP A 153 1.27 11.91 -7.77
N LEU A 154 2.52 11.53 -7.70
CA LEU A 154 3.53 12.05 -6.77
C LEU A 154 4.88 12.07 -7.50
N ASP A 155 5.41 13.26 -7.78
CA ASP A 155 6.54 13.50 -8.67
C ASP A 155 6.31 12.87 -10.06
N ASN A 156 7.17 11.92 -10.46
CA ASN A 156 7.06 11.17 -11.71
C ASN A 156 6.40 9.79 -11.56
N TRP A 157 5.79 9.48 -10.42
CA TRP A 157 4.93 8.32 -10.27
C TRP A 157 3.50 8.74 -10.53
N GLN A 158 2.81 8.06 -11.44
CA GLN A 158 1.45 8.44 -11.80
C GLN A 158 0.62 7.27 -12.32
N VAL A 159 -0.68 7.41 -12.13
CA VAL A 159 -1.67 6.60 -12.83
C VAL A 159 -2.73 7.53 -13.41
N THR A 160 -3.03 7.36 -14.70
CA THR A 160 -3.99 8.20 -15.44
C THR A 160 -4.98 7.33 -16.19
N ASP A 161 -6.28 7.66 -16.11
CA ASP A 161 -7.31 7.06 -16.96
C ASP A 161 -7.17 7.62 -18.38
N THR A 162 -7.06 6.72 -19.35
CA THR A 162 -6.92 7.03 -20.77
C THR A 162 -8.24 6.90 -21.54
N GLY A 163 -9.34 6.57 -20.88
CA GLY A 163 -10.62 6.21 -21.48
C GLY A 163 -10.67 4.78 -22.04
N ALA A 164 -9.50 4.16 -22.29
CA ALA A 164 -9.37 2.77 -22.72
C ALA A 164 -8.78 1.85 -21.64
N GLY A 165 -8.50 2.39 -20.48
CA GLY A 165 -7.85 1.75 -19.34
C GLY A 165 -6.96 2.74 -18.61
N LEU A 166 -6.05 2.24 -17.79
CA LEU A 166 -5.13 3.06 -17.00
C LEU A 166 -3.72 2.99 -17.59
N ALA A 167 -3.06 4.13 -17.72
CA ALA A 167 -1.62 4.23 -17.94
C ALA A 167 -0.95 4.44 -16.57
N MET A 168 0.08 3.66 -16.30
CA MET A 168 0.81 3.68 -15.03
C MET A 168 2.31 3.80 -15.30
N ASP A 169 2.94 4.79 -14.70
CA ASP A 169 4.38 5.01 -14.76
C ASP A 169 4.94 5.26 -13.37
N ALA A 170 6.04 4.58 -13.03
CA ALA A 170 6.82 4.87 -11.84
C ALA A 170 8.30 4.59 -12.10
N ALA A 171 9.17 5.46 -11.60
CA ALA A 171 10.61 5.30 -11.72
C ALA A 171 11.33 5.83 -10.47
N SER A 172 12.26 5.03 -9.95
CA SER A 172 13.11 5.40 -8.83
C SER A 172 14.45 4.69 -8.96
N GLU A 173 15.54 5.43 -8.78
CA GLU A 173 16.90 4.91 -8.97
C GLU A 173 17.04 4.24 -10.35
N ASP A 174 17.40 2.95 -10.37
CA ASP A 174 17.58 2.14 -11.58
C ASP A 174 16.38 1.23 -11.89
N VAL A 175 15.26 1.38 -11.18
CA VAL A 175 14.03 0.58 -11.38
C VAL A 175 12.92 1.45 -11.93
N SER A 176 12.26 0.99 -12.99
CA SER A 176 11.06 1.64 -13.50
C SER A 176 10.03 0.66 -14.05
N ILE A 177 8.78 1.09 -14.03
CA ILE A 177 7.65 0.42 -14.68
C ILE A 177 6.94 1.40 -15.59
N SER A 178 6.41 0.89 -16.72
CA SER A 178 5.48 1.59 -17.60
C SER A 178 4.46 0.59 -18.11
N PHE A 179 3.21 0.74 -17.67
CA PHE A 179 2.16 -0.25 -17.90
C PHE A 179 0.90 0.36 -18.50
N THR A 180 0.18 -0.45 -19.26
CA THR A 180 -1.23 -0.26 -19.58
C THR A 180 -2.04 -1.33 -18.85
N LEU A 181 -3.07 -0.92 -18.10
CA LEU A 181 -3.96 -1.80 -17.35
C LEU A 181 -5.39 -1.63 -17.88
N VAL A 182 -6.01 -2.73 -18.31
CA VAL A 182 -7.37 -2.69 -18.87
C VAL A 182 -8.29 -3.58 -18.01
N PRO A 183 -9.40 -3.03 -17.47
CA PRO A 183 -10.35 -3.83 -16.70
C PRO A 183 -10.87 -5.02 -17.54
N ALA A 184 -10.70 -6.23 -17.02
CA ALA A 184 -11.17 -7.47 -17.62
C ALA A 184 -12.44 -8.02 -16.94
N LYS A 185 -12.83 -7.43 -15.79
CA LYS A 185 -14.05 -7.74 -15.06
C LYS A 185 -14.71 -6.46 -14.53
N PRO A 186 -16.01 -6.51 -14.20
CA PRO A 186 -16.70 -5.43 -13.50
C PRO A 186 -16.08 -5.10 -12.14
N ARG A 187 -16.40 -3.90 -11.63
CA ARG A 187 -16.06 -3.48 -10.26
C ARG A 187 -16.76 -4.38 -9.24
N VAL A 188 -16.05 -4.69 -8.16
CA VAL A 188 -16.59 -5.33 -6.96
C VAL A 188 -16.75 -4.26 -5.89
N LEU A 189 -17.97 -4.04 -5.41
CA LEU A 189 -18.24 -3.15 -4.29
C LEU A 189 -18.07 -3.95 -3.00
N GLN A 190 -17.03 -3.63 -2.22
CA GLN A 190 -16.67 -4.41 -1.03
C GLN A 190 -17.66 -4.18 0.12
N GLY A 191 -17.93 -5.22 0.92
CA GLY A 191 -18.91 -5.17 2.00
C GLY A 191 -20.36 -4.98 1.52
N ASP A 192 -21.14 -4.15 2.20
CA ASP A 192 -22.53 -3.88 1.79
C ASP A 192 -22.54 -2.77 0.73
N ARG A 193 -22.50 -3.15 -0.55
CA ARG A 193 -22.55 -2.23 -1.71
C ARG A 193 -21.51 -1.11 -1.66
N GLY A 194 -20.29 -1.45 -1.22
CA GLY A 194 -19.18 -0.52 -1.07
C GLY A 194 -19.01 0.05 0.34
N TYR A 195 -19.95 -0.18 1.27
CA TYR A 195 -19.79 0.13 2.68
C TYR A 195 -19.04 -1.02 3.38
N SER A 196 -17.79 -0.80 3.74
CA SER A 196 -16.90 -1.77 4.38
C SER A 196 -16.71 -1.40 5.84
N ALA A 197 -17.47 -2.06 6.74
CA ALA A 197 -17.30 -1.88 8.18
C ALA A 197 -15.99 -2.52 8.67
N LYS A 198 -15.24 -1.81 9.52
CA LYS A 198 -13.96 -2.26 10.08
C LYS A 198 -14.02 -2.48 11.61
N GLY A 199 -15.15 -2.10 12.23
CA GLY A 199 -15.36 -2.21 13.67
C GLY A 199 -16.79 -1.84 14.07
N PRO A 200 -17.16 -2.00 15.36
CA PRO A 200 -18.52 -1.77 15.83
C PRO A 200 -18.90 -0.28 15.94
N GLY A 201 -17.92 0.61 15.94
CA GLY A 201 -18.14 2.05 16.09
C GLY A 201 -18.75 2.67 14.84
N ARG A 202 -19.73 3.57 15.01
CA ARG A 202 -20.29 4.36 13.91
C ARG A 202 -19.18 5.22 13.30
N GLY A 203 -18.92 5.05 12.01
CA GLY A 203 -17.83 5.73 11.29
C GLY A 203 -16.52 4.93 11.21
N ASN A 204 -16.40 3.77 11.90
CA ASN A 204 -15.30 2.83 11.70
C ASN A 204 -15.56 1.99 10.44
N ALA A 205 -15.55 2.64 9.31
CA ALA A 205 -15.85 2.06 8.01
C ALA A 205 -15.22 2.89 6.91
N SER A 206 -15.14 2.33 5.74
CA SER A 206 -14.71 2.99 4.51
C SER A 206 -15.75 2.78 3.40
N TYR A 207 -15.74 3.63 2.38
CA TYR A 207 -16.22 3.26 1.06
C TYR A 207 -15.08 2.62 0.31
N TYR A 208 -15.36 1.46 -0.31
CA TYR A 208 -14.33 0.60 -0.87
C TYR A 208 -14.85 -0.16 -2.09
N TYR A 209 -14.12 -0.05 -3.20
CA TYR A 209 -14.34 -0.91 -4.35
C TYR A 209 -13.03 -1.40 -4.93
N SER A 210 -13.12 -2.51 -5.67
CA SER A 210 -11.99 -3.14 -6.35
C SER A 210 -12.25 -3.27 -7.85
N LEU A 211 -11.19 -3.20 -8.66
CA LEU A 211 -11.13 -3.80 -9.99
C LEU A 211 -10.32 -5.10 -9.86
N PRO A 212 -11.00 -6.24 -9.74
CA PRO A 212 -10.35 -7.48 -9.29
C PRO A 212 -9.41 -8.07 -10.34
N ARG A 213 -9.60 -7.74 -11.63
CA ARG A 213 -8.74 -8.23 -12.71
C ARG A 213 -8.53 -7.15 -13.78
N LEU A 214 -7.30 -6.67 -13.84
CA LEU A 214 -6.81 -5.75 -14.86
C LEU A 214 -5.83 -6.50 -15.77
N ALA A 215 -6.14 -6.67 -17.04
CA ALA A 215 -5.18 -7.18 -18.01
C ALA A 215 -4.05 -6.15 -18.17
N THR A 216 -2.84 -6.54 -17.77
CA THR A 216 -1.70 -5.64 -17.66
C THR A 216 -0.62 -6.04 -18.65
N ARG A 217 -0.04 -5.05 -19.34
CA ARG A 217 1.10 -5.20 -20.24
C ARG A 217 2.00 -3.98 -20.18
N GLY A 218 3.28 -4.17 -20.42
CA GLY A 218 4.22 -3.06 -20.49
C GLY A 218 5.66 -3.48 -20.33
N VAL A 219 6.43 -2.65 -19.66
CA VAL A 219 7.87 -2.83 -19.48
C VAL A 219 8.24 -2.64 -18.01
N ILE A 220 9.08 -3.53 -17.50
CA ILE A 220 9.85 -3.34 -16.26
C ILE A 220 11.30 -3.12 -16.69
N GLN A 221 11.96 -2.13 -16.09
CA GLN A 221 13.40 -1.91 -16.26
C GLN A 221 14.08 -2.05 -14.89
N ILE A 222 15.20 -2.77 -14.85
CA ILE A 222 16.08 -2.89 -13.68
C ILE A 222 17.51 -2.72 -14.16
N GLY A 223 18.16 -1.63 -13.77
CA GLY A 223 19.45 -1.25 -14.32
C GLY A 223 19.37 -0.99 -15.83
N GLN A 224 20.16 -1.72 -16.61
CA GLN A 224 20.16 -1.66 -18.07
C GLN A 224 19.20 -2.66 -18.72
N ASP A 225 18.67 -3.61 -17.95
CA ASP A 225 17.82 -4.68 -18.46
C ASP A 225 16.37 -4.21 -18.57
N ARG A 226 15.74 -4.51 -19.71
CA ARG A 226 14.35 -4.19 -20.00
C ARG A 226 13.55 -5.45 -20.29
N PHE A 227 12.48 -5.63 -19.56
CA PHE A 227 11.62 -6.81 -19.62
C PHE A 227 10.24 -6.40 -20.14
N LYS A 228 9.86 -6.89 -21.33
CA LYS A 228 8.46 -6.82 -21.78
C LYS A 228 7.67 -7.84 -20.99
N VAL A 229 6.60 -7.39 -20.35
CA VAL A 229 5.81 -8.22 -19.43
C VAL A 229 4.32 -8.11 -19.72
N ARG A 230 3.60 -9.17 -19.32
CA ARG A 230 2.14 -9.23 -19.33
C ARG A 230 1.65 -10.07 -18.15
N GLY A 231 0.42 -9.85 -17.74
CA GLY A 231 -0.21 -10.59 -16.66
C GLY A 231 -1.48 -9.91 -16.15
N HIS A 232 -1.74 -10.02 -14.87
CA HIS A 232 -2.91 -9.43 -14.24
C HIS A 232 -2.52 -8.57 -13.05
N SER A 233 -3.31 -7.53 -12.85
CA SER A 233 -3.21 -6.65 -11.69
C SER A 233 -4.54 -6.54 -10.97
N TRP A 234 -4.45 -6.21 -9.71
CA TRP A 234 -5.54 -5.83 -8.81
C TRP A 234 -5.50 -4.33 -8.57
N PHE A 235 -6.65 -3.72 -8.37
CA PHE A 235 -6.78 -2.33 -7.96
C PHE A 235 -7.83 -2.18 -6.86
N ASP A 236 -7.48 -1.41 -5.84
CA ASP A 236 -8.40 -0.96 -4.79
C ASP A 236 -8.40 0.55 -4.70
N GLN A 237 -9.60 1.12 -4.54
CA GLN A 237 -9.78 2.48 -4.06
C GLN A 237 -10.63 2.44 -2.80
N GLU A 238 -10.12 3.08 -1.76
CA GLU A 238 -10.79 3.10 -0.46
C GLU A 238 -10.65 4.48 0.17
N TRP A 239 -11.74 5.03 0.71
CA TRP A 239 -11.73 6.34 1.38
C TRP A 239 -12.55 6.34 2.65
N SER A 240 -12.06 7.11 3.62
CA SER A 240 -12.63 7.20 4.97
C SER A 240 -12.12 8.41 5.73
N THR A 241 -12.65 8.61 6.93
CA THR A 241 -12.11 9.56 7.91
C THR A 241 -11.59 8.85 9.16
N THR A 242 -12.23 7.76 9.57
CA THR A 242 -11.79 6.91 10.69
C THR A 242 -11.89 5.46 10.23
N VAL A 243 -10.77 4.84 9.90
CA VAL A 243 -10.76 3.47 9.36
C VAL A 243 -10.78 2.45 10.49
N LEU A 244 -9.93 2.63 11.52
CA LEU A 244 -9.69 1.63 12.55
C LEU A 244 -10.13 2.11 13.93
N GLY A 245 -10.59 1.18 14.77
CA GLY A 245 -10.84 1.42 16.19
C GLY A 245 -9.54 1.42 17.00
N GLU A 246 -9.57 1.95 18.22
CA GLU A 246 -8.39 2.09 19.10
C GLU A 246 -7.73 0.76 19.50
N ASP A 247 -8.49 -0.34 19.47
CA ASP A 247 -8.03 -1.70 19.81
C ASP A 247 -7.47 -2.47 18.60
N ILE A 248 -7.45 -1.86 17.40
CA ILE A 248 -6.96 -2.50 16.18
C ILE A 248 -5.45 -2.30 16.05
N ARG A 249 -4.75 -3.41 15.81
CA ARG A 249 -3.29 -3.42 15.60
C ARG A 249 -2.90 -3.31 14.13
N GLY A 250 -3.68 -3.91 13.23
CA GLY A 250 -3.40 -3.95 11.81
C GLY A 250 -4.27 -4.95 11.06
N TRP A 251 -3.86 -5.30 9.86
CA TRP A 251 -4.58 -6.24 9.00
C TRP A 251 -3.64 -7.17 8.25
N ASP A 252 -4.23 -8.26 7.74
CA ASP A 252 -3.65 -9.16 6.75
C ASP A 252 -4.61 -9.19 5.55
N TRP A 253 -4.22 -8.57 4.47
CA TRP A 253 -5.02 -8.45 3.25
C TRP A 253 -4.40 -9.29 2.13
N PHE A 254 -5.23 -10.04 1.43
CA PHE A 254 -4.84 -10.91 0.33
C PHE A 254 -5.68 -10.62 -0.90
N SER A 255 -5.04 -10.63 -2.09
CA SER A 255 -5.72 -10.78 -3.37
C SER A 255 -5.14 -11.97 -4.14
N ALA A 256 -5.94 -12.58 -5.01
CA ALA A 256 -5.49 -13.64 -5.89
C ALA A 256 -6.25 -13.65 -7.21
N HIS A 257 -5.53 -13.91 -8.31
CA HIS A 257 -6.07 -14.28 -9.59
C HIS A 257 -5.90 -15.79 -9.77
N LEU A 258 -7.01 -16.54 -9.74
CA LEU A 258 -6.99 -17.99 -9.89
C LEU A 258 -7.06 -18.36 -11.39
N ASP A 259 -6.51 -19.54 -11.73
CA ASP A 259 -6.43 -20.06 -13.11
C ASP A 259 -7.78 -20.57 -13.64
N ASP A 260 -8.74 -20.86 -12.75
CA ASP A 260 -10.14 -21.13 -13.11
C ASP A 260 -10.95 -19.85 -13.44
N GLY A 261 -10.30 -18.71 -13.39
CA GLY A 261 -10.88 -17.41 -13.71
C GLY A 261 -11.57 -16.72 -12.54
N ARG A 262 -11.61 -17.29 -11.35
CA ARG A 262 -12.03 -16.58 -10.13
C ARG A 262 -10.96 -15.60 -9.69
N ASP A 263 -11.40 -14.50 -9.04
CA ASP A 263 -10.52 -13.59 -8.30
C ASP A 263 -11.00 -13.52 -6.86
N LEU A 264 -10.07 -13.56 -5.93
CA LEU A 264 -10.32 -13.59 -4.49
C LEU A 264 -9.70 -12.37 -3.83
N MET A 265 -10.43 -11.74 -2.92
CA MET A 265 -9.86 -10.85 -1.91
C MET A 265 -10.36 -11.30 -0.54
N VAL A 266 -9.46 -11.37 0.45
CA VAL A 266 -9.83 -11.61 1.85
C VAL A 266 -8.97 -10.73 2.76
N CYS A 267 -9.60 -10.19 3.80
CA CYS A 267 -8.95 -9.33 4.77
C CYS A 267 -9.30 -9.77 6.19
N ARG A 268 -8.28 -10.01 7.00
CA ARG A 268 -8.40 -10.22 8.44
C ARG A 268 -7.94 -8.97 9.18
N ILE A 269 -8.81 -8.38 9.98
CA ILE A 269 -8.46 -7.25 10.84
C ILE A 269 -8.08 -7.81 12.22
N ARG A 270 -6.94 -7.36 12.76
CA ARG A 270 -6.36 -7.89 14.01
C ARG A 270 -6.41 -6.89 15.15
N LYS A 271 -6.81 -7.38 16.33
CA LYS A 271 -6.67 -6.68 17.60
C LYS A 271 -5.21 -6.65 18.08
N ALA A 272 -4.96 -5.90 19.14
CA ALA A 272 -3.64 -5.79 19.76
C ALA A 272 -3.07 -7.15 20.24
N ASP A 273 -3.91 -8.11 20.60
CA ASP A 273 -3.53 -9.47 21.00
C ASP A 273 -3.33 -10.43 19.80
N GLY A 274 -3.50 -9.93 18.57
CA GLY A 274 -3.40 -10.70 17.34
C GLY A 274 -4.65 -11.50 16.96
N SER A 275 -5.70 -11.48 17.80
CA SER A 275 -6.98 -12.14 17.49
C SER A 275 -7.77 -11.37 16.41
N PRO A 276 -8.65 -12.04 15.63
CA PRO A 276 -9.58 -11.38 14.74
C PRO A 276 -10.52 -10.42 15.49
N ASN A 277 -10.91 -9.33 14.84
CA ASN A 277 -11.80 -8.35 15.47
C ASN A 277 -13.30 -8.60 15.24
N GLY A 278 -13.67 -9.60 14.42
CA GLY A 278 -15.04 -9.90 14.05
C GLY A 278 -15.56 -9.13 12.83
N PHE A 279 -14.71 -8.33 12.18
CA PHE A 279 -15.02 -7.53 10.99
C PHE A 279 -14.13 -7.88 9.80
N GLY A 280 -13.55 -9.09 9.80
CA GLY A 280 -12.90 -9.62 8.62
C GLY A 280 -13.90 -9.75 7.46
N PHE A 281 -13.46 -9.52 6.23
CA PHE A 281 -14.31 -9.51 5.05
C PHE A 281 -13.56 -10.00 3.83
N GLY A 282 -14.31 -10.30 2.76
CA GLY A 282 -13.73 -10.69 1.49
C GLY A 282 -14.73 -10.65 0.35
N SER A 283 -14.24 -11.00 -0.83
CA SER A 283 -15.07 -11.15 -2.03
C SER A 283 -14.48 -12.19 -2.98
N ILE A 284 -15.35 -12.88 -3.71
CA ILE A 284 -14.96 -13.73 -4.84
C ILE A 284 -15.66 -13.20 -6.08
N SER A 285 -14.90 -12.88 -7.11
CA SER A 285 -15.40 -12.50 -8.43
C SER A 285 -15.30 -13.70 -9.37
N PHE A 286 -16.38 -14.00 -10.08
CA PHE A 286 -16.49 -15.15 -10.98
C PHE A 286 -16.14 -14.80 -12.43
N PRO A 287 -15.90 -15.81 -13.31
CA PRO A 287 -15.59 -15.60 -14.71
C PRO A 287 -16.68 -14.86 -15.50
N ASP A 288 -17.94 -14.98 -15.09
CA ASP A 288 -19.08 -14.30 -15.73
C ASP A 288 -19.25 -12.84 -15.29
N GLY A 289 -18.37 -12.35 -14.38
CA GLY A 289 -18.39 -10.99 -13.86
C GLY A 289 -19.32 -10.79 -12.64
N THR A 290 -20.03 -11.83 -12.20
CA THR A 290 -20.74 -11.80 -10.92
C THR A 290 -19.75 -11.90 -9.76
N TYR A 291 -20.17 -11.53 -8.53
CA TYR A 291 -19.35 -11.69 -7.33
C TYR A 291 -20.17 -12.00 -6.10
N ALA A 292 -19.52 -12.61 -5.12
CA ALA A 292 -20.06 -12.86 -3.77
C ALA A 292 -19.21 -12.10 -2.74
N ILE A 293 -19.87 -11.54 -1.73
CA ILE A 293 -19.23 -10.94 -0.56
C ILE A 293 -19.13 -11.99 0.53
N LEU A 294 -17.98 -12.04 1.21
CA LEU A 294 -17.68 -12.95 2.30
C LEU A 294 -17.60 -12.17 3.61
N SER A 295 -18.20 -12.74 4.65
CA SER A 295 -18.01 -12.32 6.03
C SER A 295 -16.80 -13.06 6.65
N GLU A 296 -16.40 -12.64 7.84
CA GLU A 296 -15.33 -13.33 8.59
C GLU A 296 -15.65 -14.78 8.88
N THR A 297 -16.94 -15.14 9.04
CA THR A 297 -17.38 -16.50 9.33
C THR A 297 -17.37 -17.44 8.12
N ASP A 298 -17.34 -16.89 6.90
CA ASP A 298 -17.32 -17.68 5.66
C ASP A 298 -15.92 -18.18 5.29
N MET A 299 -14.89 -17.69 6.00
CA MET A 299 -13.50 -17.97 5.68
C MET A 299 -12.64 -18.24 6.91
N THR A 300 -11.59 -19.02 6.73
CA THR A 300 -10.56 -19.26 7.76
C THR A 300 -9.19 -18.96 7.20
N LEU A 301 -8.47 -18.02 7.83
CA LEU A 301 -7.12 -17.62 7.48
C LEU A 301 -6.18 -18.08 8.58
N THR A 302 -5.36 -19.11 8.31
CA THR A 302 -4.48 -19.73 9.31
C THR A 302 -3.00 -19.52 8.94
N PRO A 303 -2.22 -18.79 9.75
CA PRO A 303 -0.75 -18.72 9.58
C PRO A 303 -0.12 -20.11 9.71
N GLN A 304 0.81 -20.44 8.81
CA GLN A 304 1.51 -21.72 8.79
C GLN A 304 2.99 -21.58 9.20
N SER A 305 3.67 -20.58 8.69
CA SER A 305 5.06 -20.32 9.07
C SER A 305 5.41 -18.85 8.97
N PHE A 306 6.49 -18.50 9.66
CA PHE A 306 6.92 -17.12 9.85
C PHE A 306 8.30 -16.88 9.24
N TRP A 307 8.50 -15.69 8.72
CA TRP A 307 9.80 -15.15 8.37
C TRP A 307 10.15 -14.00 9.33
N LYS A 308 11.38 -14.00 9.82
CA LYS A 308 11.89 -12.91 10.64
C LYS A 308 12.71 -11.98 9.77
N SER A 309 12.35 -10.72 9.73
CA SER A 309 13.09 -9.71 8.99
C SER A 309 14.51 -9.54 9.57
N PRO A 310 15.55 -9.61 8.74
CA PRO A 310 16.90 -9.28 9.18
C PRO A 310 17.11 -7.78 9.41
N ALA A 311 16.28 -6.92 8.83
CA ALA A 311 16.38 -5.47 8.94
C ALA A 311 15.68 -4.92 10.19
N THR A 312 14.45 -5.38 10.46
CA THR A 312 13.61 -4.85 11.55
C THR A 312 13.49 -5.77 12.75
N GLY A 313 13.80 -7.08 12.57
CA GLY A 313 13.56 -8.10 13.58
C GLY A 313 12.10 -8.53 13.71
N ILE A 314 11.17 -7.90 12.98
CA ILE A 314 9.74 -8.23 12.98
C ILE A 314 9.52 -9.64 12.41
N ARG A 315 8.56 -10.36 12.98
CA ARG A 315 8.18 -11.69 12.54
C ARG A 315 6.85 -11.65 11.82
N TYR A 316 6.87 -11.85 10.51
CA TYR A 316 5.69 -11.88 9.66
C TYR A 316 5.26 -13.32 9.34
N PRO A 317 3.96 -13.64 9.44
CA PRO A 317 3.42 -14.92 8.96
C PRO A 317 3.34 -14.91 7.43
N VAL A 318 4.39 -15.40 6.77
CA VAL A 318 4.49 -15.31 5.30
C VAL A 318 3.91 -16.53 4.57
N ARG A 319 3.53 -17.60 5.29
CA ARG A 319 2.83 -18.74 4.70
C ARG A 319 1.51 -18.97 5.41
N TRP A 320 0.47 -19.23 4.63
CA TRP A 320 -0.89 -19.29 5.11
C TRP A 320 -1.66 -20.45 4.50
N ARG A 321 -2.74 -20.83 5.17
CA ARG A 321 -3.84 -21.61 4.60
C ARG A 321 -5.09 -20.76 4.62
N ILE A 322 -5.75 -20.63 3.46
CA ILE A 322 -7.02 -19.91 3.30
C ILE A 322 -8.08 -20.92 2.91
N GLN A 323 -9.15 -21.00 3.69
CA GLN A 323 -10.25 -21.91 3.44
C GLN A 323 -11.56 -21.13 3.32
N ILE A 324 -12.33 -21.40 2.26
CA ILE A 324 -13.65 -20.84 1.99
C ILE A 324 -14.54 -22.00 1.53
N PRO A 325 -15.14 -22.75 2.49
CA PRO A 325 -15.80 -24.04 2.22
C PRO A 325 -16.92 -23.93 1.20
N ASP A 326 -17.80 -22.93 1.30
CA ASP A 326 -18.95 -22.75 0.41
C ASP A 326 -18.55 -22.50 -1.06
N HIS A 327 -17.30 -22.12 -1.29
CA HIS A 327 -16.73 -21.91 -2.62
C HIS A 327 -15.71 -23.00 -3.01
N LEU A 328 -15.61 -24.07 -2.24
CA LEU A 328 -14.70 -25.20 -2.44
C LEU A 328 -13.23 -24.75 -2.61
N LEU A 329 -12.82 -23.74 -1.83
CA LEU A 329 -11.45 -23.26 -1.80
C LEU A 329 -10.73 -23.70 -0.52
N ASP A 330 -9.61 -24.39 -0.70
CA ASP A 330 -8.63 -24.70 0.33
C ASP A 330 -7.24 -24.47 -0.27
N LEU A 331 -6.65 -23.32 0.04
CA LEU A 331 -5.49 -22.78 -0.62
C LEU A 331 -4.28 -22.71 0.34
N ALA A 332 -3.20 -23.36 -0.02
CA ALA A 332 -1.88 -23.07 0.53
C ALA A 332 -1.33 -21.82 -0.13
N VAL A 333 -0.89 -20.86 0.68
CA VAL A 333 -0.40 -19.54 0.21
C VAL A 333 1.03 -19.37 0.66
N ALA A 334 1.92 -19.08 -0.29
CA ALA A 334 3.35 -18.93 -0.04
C ALA A 334 3.94 -17.76 -0.84
N PRO A 335 4.90 -17.00 -0.27
CA PRO A 335 5.55 -15.92 -1.00
C PRO A 335 6.43 -16.44 -2.12
N VAL A 336 6.57 -15.67 -3.19
CA VAL A 336 7.53 -15.98 -4.27
C VAL A 336 8.97 -15.84 -3.78
N ILE A 337 9.21 -14.91 -2.86
CA ILE A 337 10.41 -14.77 -2.02
C ILE A 337 9.99 -14.30 -0.62
N ASP A 338 10.71 -14.69 0.43
CA ASP A 338 10.31 -14.33 1.80
C ASP A 338 10.54 -12.84 2.12
N HIS A 339 11.61 -12.25 1.59
CA HIS A 339 12.00 -10.86 1.82
C HIS A 339 11.25 -9.92 0.87
N GLN A 340 10.07 -9.45 1.30
CA GLN A 340 9.27 -8.42 0.61
C GLN A 340 8.75 -7.39 1.63
N GLU A 341 9.62 -6.98 2.55
CA GLU A 341 9.33 -6.00 3.58
C GLU A 341 9.67 -4.59 3.10
N HIS A 342 8.75 -3.66 3.24
CA HIS A 342 9.01 -2.22 3.18
C HIS A 342 9.59 -1.75 4.52
N THR A 343 10.66 -0.95 4.47
CA THR A 343 11.35 -0.48 5.69
C THR A 343 11.57 1.04 5.69
N HIS A 344 10.75 1.79 4.93
CA HIS A 344 10.91 3.24 4.78
C HIS A 344 10.31 4.01 5.97
N ALA A 345 9.24 4.80 5.75
CA ALA A 345 8.62 5.61 6.81
C ALA A 345 8.00 4.75 7.93
N PHE A 346 7.54 3.54 7.59
CA PHE A 346 7.04 2.51 8.51
C PHE A 346 7.35 1.12 7.93
N ALA A 347 7.44 0.13 8.81
CA ALA A 347 7.72 -1.23 8.38
C ALA A 347 6.41 -2.00 8.20
N TYR A 348 6.26 -2.65 7.06
CA TYR A 348 5.19 -3.59 6.77
C TYR A 348 5.64 -4.58 5.69
N TRP A 349 5.02 -5.74 5.65
CA TRP A 349 5.35 -6.74 4.65
C TRP A 349 4.31 -6.74 3.54
N GLU A 350 4.76 -6.62 2.30
CA GLU A 350 3.90 -6.65 1.14
C GLU A 350 4.57 -7.29 -0.04
N GLY A 351 3.95 -8.34 -0.62
CA GLY A 351 4.62 -9.06 -1.67
C GLY A 351 3.77 -10.03 -2.47
N ALA A 352 4.37 -10.43 -3.59
CA ALA A 352 3.79 -11.38 -4.51
C ALA A 352 3.73 -12.79 -3.89
N MET A 353 2.57 -13.44 -4.04
CA MET A 353 2.24 -14.72 -3.44
C MET A 353 1.80 -15.73 -4.50
N ARG A 354 2.09 -17.01 -4.23
CA ARG A 354 1.53 -18.15 -4.95
C ARG A 354 0.45 -18.81 -4.14
N PHE A 355 -0.68 -19.10 -4.77
CA PHE A 355 -1.83 -19.80 -4.21
C PHE A 355 -1.92 -21.18 -4.86
N THR A 356 -2.06 -22.22 -4.07
CA THR A 356 -2.12 -23.61 -4.55
C THR A 356 -3.21 -24.36 -3.81
N GLY A 357 -4.25 -24.75 -4.51
CA GLY A 357 -5.29 -25.68 -4.08
C GLY A 357 -5.14 -27.05 -4.75
N GLN A 358 -6.11 -27.92 -4.53
CA GLN A 358 -6.13 -29.26 -5.13
C GLN A 358 -6.26 -29.16 -6.66
N ASP A 359 -7.26 -28.41 -7.14
CA ASP A 359 -7.59 -28.31 -8.57
C ASP A 359 -7.50 -26.87 -9.10
N VAL A 360 -6.90 -25.96 -8.34
CA VAL A 360 -6.79 -24.56 -8.71
C VAL A 360 -5.48 -23.99 -8.23
N GLN A 361 -4.87 -23.13 -9.06
CA GLN A 361 -3.67 -22.38 -8.74
C GLN A 361 -3.86 -20.91 -9.06
N GLY A 362 -3.01 -20.06 -8.49
CA GLY A 362 -3.06 -18.64 -8.78
C GLY A 362 -1.85 -17.88 -8.28
N MET A 363 -1.81 -16.63 -8.69
CA MET A 363 -0.86 -15.63 -8.20
C MET A 363 -1.63 -14.47 -7.59
N GLY A 364 -1.05 -13.85 -6.58
CA GLY A 364 -1.70 -12.75 -5.88
C GLY A 364 -0.72 -11.94 -5.05
N TYR A 365 -1.26 -11.23 -4.08
CA TYR A 365 -0.51 -10.40 -3.16
C TYR A 365 -0.97 -10.62 -1.72
N LEU A 366 -0.08 -10.36 -0.78
CA LEU A 366 -0.34 -10.29 0.65
C LEU A 366 0.23 -8.97 1.17
N GLU A 367 -0.57 -8.21 1.89
CA GLU A 367 -0.15 -7.05 2.67
C GLU A 367 -0.39 -7.32 4.16
N MET A 368 0.60 -7.07 5.00
CA MET A 368 0.54 -7.27 6.45
C MET A 368 1.06 -6.03 7.17
N THR A 369 0.21 -5.41 7.98
CA THR A 369 0.56 -4.23 8.78
C THR A 369 0.46 -4.50 10.28
N GLY A 370 1.16 -3.73 11.11
CA GLY A 370 1.01 -3.77 12.57
C GLY A 370 1.54 -5.06 13.22
N TYR A 371 2.68 -5.56 12.79
CA TYR A 371 3.39 -6.69 13.42
C TYR A 371 4.51 -6.23 14.33
#